data_f4b68c9b257d101c3eea4a7e28b10d38
#
_entry.id   f4b68c9b257d101c3eea4a7e28b10d38
#
_cell.length_a   1.000
_cell.length_b   1.000
_cell.length_c   1.000
_cell.angle_alpha   90.00
_cell.angle_beta   90.00
_cell.angle_gamma   90.00
#
_symmetry.space_group_name_H-M   'P 1'
#
loop_
_entity.id
_entity.type
_entity.pdbx_description
1 polymer ?
#
loop_
_entity_poly.entity_id
_entity_poly.type
_entity_poly.pdbx_seq_one_letter_code
_entity_poly.pdbx_strand_id
1 'polypeptide(L)'
;MSSKPPFKVADLSLAEWGRKEITLAENEMPGLMAIRKKYGSEKVLKGARIAGCLHMTVQTAVLIETLVELGAESKFDNLYGCRESLIDGIKRATDIMIAGKVCVVAGYGDVGKGCAQSLRALGGRVIITEIDPINALQAAMEGYEVTTMEEASTKGQIYVTTTGCKDIIMGDHFVNMPEDAIVCNIGHFDCEIDVAWLEKNAVEKVNIKPQVDRYQLKNGRHIILLAEGRLVNLGCATGHSSFVMSNSFTNQVLAQIELWTKSESYPVGVHMLPKKLDEEVAALHLNHLGVKLTRLTEEQAKYLGVPREGPYKADYYRY
;
A
#
# COMPACT_ATOMS: atom_id res chain seq x y z
N MET A 1 42.41 -0.56 16.91
CA MET A 1 41.39 -0.27 15.86
C MET A 1 40.06 -0.48 16.49
N SER A 2 39.23 0.55 16.61
CA SER A 2 37.85 0.43 17.16
C SER A 2 36.98 -0.37 16.18
N SER A 3 36.63 -1.58 16.56
CA SER A 3 35.70 -2.43 15.77
C SER A 3 34.28 -1.93 15.89
N LYS A 4 33.95 -0.78 15.29
CA LYS A 4 32.54 -0.39 15.13
C LYS A 4 31.89 -1.41 14.21
N PRO A 5 30.70 -1.95 14.57
CA PRO A 5 29.99 -2.84 13.68
C PRO A 5 29.65 -2.13 12.36
N PRO A 6 29.59 -2.85 11.23
CA PRO A 6 29.35 -2.26 9.92
C PRO A 6 27.91 -1.74 9.74
N PHE A 7 27.15 -1.63 10.80
CA PHE A 7 25.75 -1.19 10.82
C PHE A 7 25.49 -0.27 12.03
N LYS A 8 24.41 0.49 11.96
CA LYS A 8 23.91 1.32 13.06
C LYS A 8 22.43 0.97 13.30
N VAL A 9 22.10 0.53 14.51
CA VAL A 9 20.73 0.25 14.96
C VAL A 9 20.43 1.00 16.24
N ALA A 10 19.17 1.28 16.50
CA ALA A 10 18.76 2.02 17.69
C ALA A 10 18.88 1.16 18.96
N ASP A 11 18.48 -0.11 18.88
CA ASP A 11 18.50 -1.04 20.01
C ASP A 11 18.77 -2.48 19.54
N LEU A 12 19.92 -3.02 19.93
CA LEU A 12 20.33 -4.40 19.62
C LEU A 12 19.61 -5.45 20.46
N SER A 13 19.01 -5.08 21.59
CA SER A 13 18.27 -6.02 22.45
C SER A 13 17.02 -6.58 21.76
N LEU A 14 16.51 -5.88 20.76
CA LEU A 14 15.37 -6.29 19.96
C LEU A 14 15.69 -7.30 18.86
N ALA A 15 16.98 -7.68 18.66
CA ALA A 15 17.39 -8.55 17.55
C ALA A 15 16.72 -9.93 17.58
N GLU A 16 16.57 -10.55 18.74
CA GLU A 16 15.90 -11.85 18.87
C GLU A 16 14.41 -11.76 18.55
N TRP A 17 13.75 -10.72 19.04
CA TRP A 17 12.35 -10.44 18.73
C TRP A 17 12.16 -10.16 17.24
N GLY A 18 13.02 -9.31 16.65
CA GLY A 18 13.00 -9.01 15.22
C GLY A 18 13.17 -10.26 14.34
N ARG A 19 14.02 -11.23 14.74
CA ARG A 19 14.14 -12.51 14.03
C ARG A 19 12.85 -13.32 14.08
N LYS A 20 12.15 -13.33 15.20
CA LYS A 20 10.84 -14.01 15.32
C LYS A 20 9.78 -13.36 14.41
N GLU A 21 9.75 -12.04 14.35
CA GLU A 21 8.86 -11.28 13.45
C GLU A 21 9.17 -11.59 11.96
N ILE A 22 10.45 -11.65 11.57
CA ILE A 22 10.87 -12.02 10.22
C ILE A 22 10.41 -13.44 9.89
N THR A 23 10.61 -14.40 10.79
CA THR A 23 10.18 -15.80 10.60
C THR A 23 8.65 -15.89 10.44
N LEU A 24 7.90 -15.11 11.22
CA LEU A 24 6.45 -15.04 11.07
C LEU A 24 6.05 -14.49 9.71
N ALA A 25 6.71 -13.40 9.27
CA ALA A 25 6.47 -12.82 7.96
C ALA A 25 6.81 -13.79 6.80
N GLU A 26 7.88 -14.56 6.91
CA GLU A 26 8.26 -15.58 5.92
C GLU A 26 7.14 -16.61 5.68
N ASN A 27 6.41 -17.01 6.72
CA ASN A 27 5.27 -17.93 6.58
C ASN A 27 4.11 -17.32 5.76
N GLU A 28 3.96 -16.00 5.81
CA GLU A 28 2.95 -15.25 5.09
C GLU A 28 3.45 -14.72 3.72
N MET A 29 4.69 -15.09 3.32
CA MET A 29 5.32 -14.63 2.07
C MET A 29 5.68 -15.81 1.13
N PRO A 30 4.67 -16.60 0.69
CA PRO A 30 4.90 -17.86 -0.02
C PRO A 30 5.60 -17.69 -1.36
N GLY A 31 5.39 -16.58 -2.05
CA GLY A 31 6.05 -16.28 -3.32
C GLY A 31 7.55 -16.15 -3.15
N LEU A 32 8.02 -15.35 -2.18
CA LEU A 32 9.45 -15.19 -1.89
C LEU A 32 10.07 -16.52 -1.44
N MET A 33 9.41 -17.26 -0.57
CA MET A 33 9.92 -18.56 -0.10
C MET A 33 10.02 -19.57 -1.24
N ALA A 34 9.06 -19.57 -2.17
CA ALA A 34 9.12 -20.41 -3.37
C ALA A 34 10.32 -20.05 -4.27
N ILE A 35 10.62 -18.77 -4.44
CA ILE A 35 11.74 -18.29 -5.22
C ILE A 35 13.08 -18.61 -4.53
N ARG A 36 13.21 -18.43 -3.22
CA ARG A 36 14.39 -18.89 -2.47
C ARG A 36 14.64 -20.38 -2.72
N LYS A 37 13.60 -21.21 -2.66
CA LYS A 37 13.68 -22.64 -2.92
C LYS A 37 14.06 -22.94 -4.37
N LYS A 38 13.53 -22.19 -5.34
CA LYS A 38 13.76 -22.41 -6.78
C LYS A 38 15.16 -21.99 -7.22
N TYR A 39 15.64 -20.86 -6.77
CA TYR A 39 16.85 -20.21 -7.29
C TYR A 39 18.00 -20.08 -6.27
N GLY A 40 17.77 -20.31 -4.97
CA GLY A 40 18.77 -20.11 -3.92
C GLY A 40 20.02 -20.96 -4.09
N SER A 41 19.90 -22.20 -4.59
CA SER A 41 21.03 -23.06 -4.89
C SER A 41 21.85 -22.61 -6.12
N GLU A 42 21.20 -22.00 -7.09
CA GLU A 42 21.83 -21.57 -8.36
C GLU A 42 22.53 -20.23 -8.23
N LYS A 43 22.19 -19.43 -7.20
CA LYS A 43 22.70 -18.06 -6.95
C LYS A 43 22.68 -17.20 -8.21
N VAL A 44 21.54 -17.18 -8.89
CA VAL A 44 21.36 -16.57 -10.24
C VAL A 44 21.75 -15.10 -10.32
N LEU A 45 21.78 -14.36 -9.21
CA LEU A 45 22.25 -12.98 -9.11
C LEU A 45 23.70 -12.85 -8.63
N LYS A 46 24.50 -13.90 -8.69
CA LYS A 46 25.91 -13.84 -8.30
C LYS A 46 26.65 -12.74 -9.09
N GLY A 47 27.25 -11.80 -8.37
CA GLY A 47 27.95 -10.66 -8.96
C GLY A 47 27.10 -9.40 -9.17
N ALA A 48 25.78 -9.48 -9.08
CA ALA A 48 24.91 -8.31 -9.15
C ALA A 48 25.15 -7.40 -7.93
N ARG A 49 25.22 -6.08 -8.16
CA ARG A 49 25.25 -5.05 -7.11
C ARG A 49 23.90 -4.37 -7.09
N ILE A 50 23.14 -4.60 -6.05
CA ILE A 50 21.78 -4.09 -5.90
C ILE A 50 21.78 -2.99 -4.85
N ALA A 51 21.23 -1.81 -5.18
CA ALA A 51 20.92 -0.75 -4.24
C ALA A 51 19.41 -0.63 -4.12
N GLY A 52 18.90 -0.52 -2.90
CA GLY A 52 17.48 -0.38 -2.61
C GLY A 52 17.20 0.87 -1.77
N CYS A 53 16.05 1.50 -1.98
CA CYS A 53 15.53 2.57 -1.17
C CYS A 53 14.08 2.23 -0.84
N LEU A 54 13.83 1.70 0.37
CA LEU A 54 12.55 1.14 0.80
C LEU A 54 12.28 1.50 2.27
N HIS A 55 11.02 1.48 2.67
CA HIS A 55 10.67 1.51 4.09
C HIS A 55 11.18 0.24 4.78
N MET A 56 11.93 0.39 5.89
CA MET A 56 12.49 -0.74 6.64
C MET A 56 11.42 -1.38 7.54
N THR A 57 10.52 -2.14 6.92
CA THR A 57 9.56 -2.99 7.62
C THR A 57 10.10 -4.42 7.77
N VAL A 58 9.41 -5.25 8.55
CA VAL A 58 9.74 -6.68 8.69
C VAL A 58 9.71 -7.39 7.34
N GLN A 59 8.75 -7.05 6.48
CA GLN A 59 8.62 -7.60 5.13
C GLN A 59 9.81 -7.20 4.24
N THR A 60 10.29 -5.97 4.38
CA THR A 60 11.50 -5.50 3.69
C THR A 60 12.73 -6.27 4.15
N ALA A 61 12.83 -6.67 5.41
CA ALA A 61 13.90 -7.54 5.89
C ALA A 61 13.86 -8.91 5.20
N VAL A 62 12.67 -9.51 5.05
CA VAL A 62 12.48 -10.76 4.27
C VAL A 62 12.90 -10.58 2.81
N LEU A 63 12.57 -9.44 2.20
CA LEU A 63 13.02 -9.09 0.85
C LEU A 63 14.55 -9.00 0.79
N ILE A 64 15.19 -8.26 1.70
CA ILE A 64 16.66 -8.10 1.71
C ILE A 64 17.35 -9.46 1.88
N GLU A 65 16.86 -10.31 2.78
CA GLU A 65 17.36 -11.67 2.94
C GLU A 65 17.13 -12.51 1.68
N THR A 66 16.01 -12.30 0.98
CA THR A 66 15.75 -12.90 -0.32
C THR A 66 16.56 -12.24 -1.41
N LEU A 67 16.84 -10.93 -1.34
CA LEU A 67 17.66 -10.16 -2.29
C LEU A 67 19.16 -10.31 -2.08
N VAL A 68 19.60 -10.57 -0.94
CA VAL A 68 20.88 -11.27 -0.79
C VAL A 68 20.78 -12.55 -1.62
N GLU A 69 19.53 -12.89 -1.94
CA GLU A 69 19.14 -13.89 -2.92
C GLU A 69 18.53 -13.34 -4.22
N LEU A 70 17.71 -12.20 -4.34
CA LEU A 70 17.07 -11.70 -5.61
C LEU A 70 15.99 -10.55 -5.50
N GLY A 71 15.57 -9.58 -6.27
CA GLY A 71 14.58 -8.50 -6.12
C GLY A 71 13.71 -7.86 -7.22
N ALA A 72 12.51 -7.23 -7.08
CA ALA A 72 11.73 -6.18 -7.86
C ALA A 72 10.19 -5.95 -7.57
N GLU A 73 9.38 -4.92 -8.02
CA GLU A 73 8.07 -4.39 -7.53
C GLU A 73 6.74 -4.82 -8.21
N SER A 74 5.51 -4.57 -7.57
CA SER A 74 4.18 -5.05 -8.01
C SER A 74 2.95 -4.17 -7.66
N LYS A 75 1.82 -4.32 -8.44
CA LYS A 75 0.54 -3.61 -8.37
C LYS A 75 -0.37 -3.98 -7.18
N PHE A 76 -0.21 -5.12 -6.54
CA PHE A 76 -1.12 -5.62 -5.50
C PHE A 76 -1.12 -4.79 -4.21
N ASP A 77 -0.12 -3.96 -3.99
CA ASP A 77 0.04 -3.12 -2.80
C ASP A 77 -1.05 -2.06 -2.68
N ASN A 78 -1.32 -1.34 -3.77
CA ASN A 78 -2.16 -0.15 -3.74
C ASN A 78 -3.62 -0.48 -3.40
N LEU A 79 -4.18 -1.53 -3.97
CA LEU A 79 -5.57 -1.90 -3.74
C LEU A 79 -5.74 -2.74 -2.46
N TYR A 80 -5.06 -3.86 -2.37
CA TYR A 80 -5.25 -4.83 -1.28
C TYR A 80 -4.50 -4.43 -0.02
N GLY A 81 -3.30 -3.88 -0.15
CA GLY A 81 -2.50 -3.41 0.97
C GLY A 81 -3.15 -2.24 1.69
N CYS A 82 -3.61 -1.23 0.96
CA CYS A 82 -4.29 -0.08 1.56
C CYS A 82 -5.67 -0.42 2.13
N ARG A 83 -6.37 -1.43 1.57
CA ARG A 83 -7.63 -1.95 2.12
C ARG A 83 -7.47 -2.42 3.57
N GLU A 84 -6.41 -3.16 3.86
CA GLU A 84 -6.12 -3.68 5.19
C GLU A 84 -5.46 -2.62 6.08
N SER A 85 -4.40 -1.99 5.59
CA SER A 85 -3.52 -1.17 6.41
C SER A 85 -4.11 0.20 6.79
N LEU A 86 -5.07 0.76 6.03
CA LEU A 86 -5.80 1.96 6.44
C LEU A 86 -6.54 1.71 7.76
N ILE A 87 -7.31 0.64 7.79
CA ILE A 87 -8.14 0.30 8.96
C ILE A 87 -7.25 0.00 10.17
N ASP A 88 -6.15 -0.72 9.97
CA ASP A 88 -5.18 -1.00 11.04
C ASP A 88 -4.60 0.31 11.61
N GLY A 89 -4.18 1.25 10.74
CA GLY A 89 -3.66 2.55 11.16
C GLY A 89 -4.68 3.38 11.95
N ILE A 90 -5.91 3.53 11.45
CA ILE A 90 -6.98 4.27 12.13
C ILE A 90 -7.33 3.61 13.48
N LYS A 91 -7.48 2.29 13.52
CA LYS A 91 -7.84 1.53 14.72
C LYS A 91 -6.77 1.64 15.81
N ARG A 92 -5.51 1.43 15.49
CA ARG A 92 -4.41 1.56 16.45
C ARG A 92 -4.26 3.00 16.96
N ALA A 93 -4.47 3.97 16.09
CA ALA A 93 -4.38 5.39 16.46
C ALA A 93 -5.51 5.82 17.40
N THR A 94 -6.76 5.39 17.18
CA THR A 94 -7.93 6.05 17.75
C THR A 94 -8.88 5.15 18.54
N ASP A 95 -8.80 3.83 18.37
CA ASP A 95 -9.72 2.84 18.96
C ASP A 95 -11.22 3.10 18.65
N ILE A 96 -11.53 3.92 17.62
CA ILE A 96 -12.90 4.30 17.29
C ILE A 96 -13.68 3.18 16.60
N MET A 97 -15.00 3.23 16.73
CA MET A 97 -15.92 2.45 15.91
C MET A 97 -16.17 3.18 14.59
N ILE A 98 -15.95 2.50 13.47
CA ILE A 98 -16.16 3.04 12.11
C ILE A 98 -17.63 2.96 11.70
N ALA A 99 -18.33 1.91 12.17
CA ALA A 99 -19.74 1.70 11.82
C ALA A 99 -20.59 2.94 12.14
N GLY A 100 -21.43 3.32 11.17
CA GLY A 100 -22.33 4.48 11.24
C GLY A 100 -21.68 5.84 10.98
N LYS A 101 -20.34 5.93 10.96
CA LYS A 101 -19.66 7.20 10.67
C LYS A 101 -19.68 7.53 9.18
N VAL A 102 -19.69 8.83 8.88
CA VAL A 102 -19.46 9.32 7.52
C VAL A 102 -17.95 9.40 7.29
N CYS A 103 -17.48 8.64 6.29
CA CYS A 103 -16.08 8.55 5.93
C CYS A 103 -15.87 9.16 4.53
N VAL A 104 -15.07 10.20 4.43
CA VAL A 104 -14.74 10.85 3.15
C VAL A 104 -13.41 10.29 2.67
N VAL A 105 -13.39 9.74 1.46
CA VAL A 105 -12.18 9.25 0.78
C VAL A 105 -11.93 10.14 -0.42
N ALA A 106 -10.82 10.86 -0.40
CA ALA A 106 -10.40 11.71 -1.52
C ALA A 106 -9.57 10.89 -2.50
N GLY A 107 -10.09 10.70 -3.71
CA GLY A 107 -9.54 9.85 -4.76
C GLY A 107 -10.21 8.48 -4.83
N TYR A 108 -10.40 7.96 -6.07
CA TYR A 108 -10.99 6.63 -6.31
C TYR A 108 -10.14 5.81 -7.30
N GLY A 109 -8.82 6.02 -7.28
CA GLY A 109 -7.83 5.12 -7.87
C GLY A 109 -7.69 3.83 -7.06
N ASP A 110 -6.68 3.01 -7.31
CA ASP A 110 -6.50 1.71 -6.62
C ASP A 110 -6.47 1.87 -5.09
N VAL A 111 -5.72 2.86 -4.57
CA VAL A 111 -5.68 3.16 -3.13
C VAL A 111 -7.06 3.55 -2.59
N GLY A 112 -7.71 4.50 -3.25
CA GLY A 112 -9.04 4.99 -2.85
C GLY A 112 -10.11 3.89 -2.88
N LYS A 113 -10.11 3.04 -3.90
CA LYS A 113 -11.00 1.86 -4.01
C LYS A 113 -10.81 0.90 -2.82
N GLY A 114 -9.56 0.56 -2.50
CA GLY A 114 -9.27 -0.29 -1.34
C GLY A 114 -9.77 0.32 -0.03
N CYS A 115 -9.44 1.59 0.21
CA CYS A 115 -9.86 2.34 1.40
C CYS A 115 -11.39 2.45 1.53
N ALA A 116 -12.09 2.81 0.46
CA ALA A 116 -13.54 2.93 0.43
C ALA A 116 -14.23 1.60 0.74
N GLN A 117 -13.75 0.51 0.13
CA GLN A 117 -14.30 -0.83 0.35
C GLN A 117 -14.13 -1.29 1.80
N SER A 118 -12.97 -1.08 2.42
CA SER A 118 -12.73 -1.49 3.81
C SER A 118 -13.54 -0.67 4.81
N LEU A 119 -13.65 0.65 4.62
CA LEU A 119 -14.50 1.51 5.46
C LEU A 119 -15.97 1.11 5.36
N ARG A 120 -16.47 0.85 4.15
CA ARG A 120 -17.85 0.38 3.91
C ARG A 120 -18.09 -1.01 4.51
N ALA A 121 -17.13 -1.93 4.39
CA ALA A 121 -17.22 -3.28 4.98
C ALA A 121 -17.36 -3.26 6.50
N LEU A 122 -16.80 -2.24 7.17
CA LEU A 122 -16.97 -1.99 8.60
C LEU A 122 -18.21 -1.16 8.95
N GLY A 123 -19.12 -0.94 8.01
CA GLY A 123 -20.39 -0.23 8.21
C GLY A 123 -20.26 1.31 8.18
N GLY A 124 -19.16 1.85 7.68
CA GLY A 124 -19.01 3.28 7.38
C GLY A 124 -19.87 3.71 6.19
N ARG A 125 -20.40 4.93 6.24
CA ARG A 125 -21.08 5.59 5.12
C ARG A 125 -20.04 6.37 4.33
N VAL A 126 -19.63 5.85 3.18
CA VAL A 126 -18.49 6.40 2.44
C VAL A 126 -18.94 7.42 1.39
N ILE A 127 -18.30 8.58 1.40
CA ILE A 127 -18.39 9.64 0.39
C ILE A 127 -17.06 9.68 -0.34
N ILE A 128 -17.09 9.78 -1.66
CA ILE A 128 -15.90 9.87 -2.52
C ILE A 128 -15.80 11.29 -3.08
N THR A 129 -14.59 11.83 -3.12
CA THR A 129 -14.27 12.99 -3.95
C THR A 129 -13.29 12.57 -5.04
N GLU A 130 -13.57 12.92 -6.30
CA GLU A 130 -12.78 12.46 -7.45
C GLU A 130 -12.80 13.48 -8.58
N ILE A 131 -11.70 13.59 -9.31
CA ILE A 131 -11.55 14.48 -10.47
C ILE A 131 -11.71 13.75 -11.81
N ASP A 132 -11.38 12.45 -11.85
CA ASP A 132 -11.53 11.63 -13.06
C ASP A 132 -12.99 11.17 -13.20
N PRO A 133 -13.68 11.56 -14.29
CA PRO A 133 -15.07 11.20 -14.50
C PRO A 133 -15.29 9.68 -14.61
N ILE A 134 -14.29 8.92 -15.05
CA ILE A 134 -14.37 7.45 -15.14
C ILE A 134 -14.37 6.86 -13.74
N ASN A 135 -13.43 7.24 -12.89
CA ASN A 135 -13.37 6.78 -11.51
C ASN A 135 -14.58 7.26 -10.70
N ALA A 136 -15.04 8.50 -10.90
CA ALA A 136 -16.24 9.04 -10.27
C ALA A 136 -17.49 8.23 -10.65
N LEU A 137 -17.66 7.88 -11.94
CA LEU A 137 -18.75 7.03 -12.42
C LEU A 137 -18.67 5.62 -11.82
N GLN A 138 -17.48 5.02 -11.76
CA GLN A 138 -17.29 3.71 -11.10
C GLN A 138 -17.71 3.76 -9.63
N ALA A 139 -17.28 4.79 -8.89
CA ALA A 139 -17.68 4.97 -7.49
C ALA A 139 -19.20 5.09 -7.33
N ALA A 140 -19.86 5.89 -8.17
CA ALA A 140 -21.32 6.06 -8.16
C ALA A 140 -22.05 4.74 -8.49
N MET A 141 -21.57 3.97 -9.48
CA MET A 141 -22.15 2.66 -9.83
C MET A 141 -21.94 1.60 -8.72
N GLU A 142 -20.89 1.72 -7.92
CA GLU A 142 -20.68 0.89 -6.73
C GLU A 142 -21.53 1.36 -5.52
N GLY A 143 -22.32 2.42 -5.68
CA GLY A 143 -23.27 2.92 -4.68
C GLY A 143 -22.67 3.85 -3.63
N TYR A 144 -21.56 4.50 -3.93
CA TYR A 144 -21.01 5.57 -3.11
C TYR A 144 -21.64 6.92 -3.48
N GLU A 145 -21.80 7.80 -2.48
CA GLU A 145 -22.04 9.22 -2.74
C GLU A 145 -20.74 9.82 -3.32
N VAL A 146 -20.85 10.53 -4.44
CA VAL A 146 -19.72 11.24 -5.07
C VAL A 146 -20.02 12.73 -5.07
N THR A 147 -19.14 13.54 -4.47
CA THR A 147 -19.32 14.99 -4.38
C THR A 147 -17.95 15.70 -4.30
N THR A 148 -17.93 17.01 -4.09
CA THR A 148 -16.70 17.79 -3.91
C THR A 148 -16.22 17.78 -2.45
N MET A 149 -14.95 18.15 -2.20
CA MET A 149 -14.43 18.23 -0.84
C MET A 149 -15.11 19.33 -0.03
N GLU A 150 -15.50 20.43 -0.68
CA GLU A 150 -16.23 21.55 -0.05
C GLU A 150 -17.56 21.07 0.57
N GLU A 151 -18.30 20.24 -0.14
CA GLU A 151 -19.55 19.66 0.38
C GLU A 151 -19.28 18.55 1.40
N ALA A 152 -18.33 17.68 1.12
CA ALA A 152 -18.00 16.55 1.98
C ALA A 152 -17.42 17.00 3.34
N SER A 153 -16.69 18.13 3.36
CA SER A 153 -16.09 18.67 4.59
C SER A 153 -17.10 19.03 5.67
N THR A 154 -18.35 19.27 5.30
CA THR A 154 -19.43 19.58 6.26
C THR A 154 -20.08 18.33 6.89
N LYS A 155 -19.84 17.15 6.33
CA LYS A 155 -20.55 15.90 6.66
C LYS A 155 -19.64 14.84 7.31
N GLY A 156 -18.36 14.81 6.93
CA GLY A 156 -17.42 13.74 7.25
C GLY A 156 -16.99 13.74 8.71
N GLN A 157 -16.83 12.56 9.26
CA GLN A 157 -16.26 12.33 10.60
C GLN A 157 -14.87 11.69 10.53
N ILE A 158 -14.56 11.03 9.41
CA ILE A 158 -13.25 10.49 9.08
C ILE A 158 -12.91 10.93 7.66
N TYR A 159 -11.74 11.50 7.46
CA TYR A 159 -11.24 11.95 6.15
C TYR A 159 -9.94 11.22 5.84
N VAL A 160 -9.86 10.66 4.63
CA VAL A 160 -8.71 9.89 4.15
C VAL A 160 -8.31 10.43 2.78
N THR A 161 -7.08 10.93 2.64
CA THR A 161 -6.54 11.34 1.34
C THR A 161 -5.76 10.20 0.70
N THR A 162 -5.93 10.01 -0.62
CA THR A 162 -5.43 8.85 -1.38
C THR A 162 -5.00 9.23 -2.81
N THR A 163 -4.78 10.53 -3.08
CA THR A 163 -4.71 11.05 -4.45
C THR A 163 -3.30 11.06 -5.05
N GLY A 164 -2.28 11.09 -4.22
CA GLY A 164 -0.90 11.37 -4.65
C GLY A 164 -0.70 12.80 -5.16
N CYS A 165 -1.68 13.70 -4.93
CA CYS A 165 -1.62 15.12 -5.29
C CYS A 165 -1.26 15.94 -4.04
N LYS A 166 -1.38 17.25 -4.10
CA LYS A 166 -1.16 18.15 -2.97
C LYS A 166 -2.42 18.97 -2.69
N ASP A 167 -2.50 19.56 -1.48
CA ASP A 167 -3.52 20.53 -1.11
C ASP A 167 -4.97 20.02 -1.30
N ILE A 168 -5.22 18.76 -0.93
CA ILE A 168 -6.55 18.12 -1.04
C ILE A 168 -7.45 18.54 0.13
N ILE A 169 -6.89 18.60 1.35
CA ILE A 169 -7.59 19.13 2.52
C ILE A 169 -6.85 20.39 2.96
N MET A 170 -7.53 21.52 2.81
CA MET A 170 -7.00 22.86 3.09
C MET A 170 -7.74 23.53 4.24
N GLY A 171 -7.29 24.74 4.61
CA GLY A 171 -7.81 25.53 5.71
C GLY A 171 -9.33 25.70 5.72
N ASP A 172 -9.94 26.02 4.59
CA ASP A 172 -11.39 26.21 4.47
C ASP A 172 -12.17 24.90 4.74
N HIS A 173 -11.59 23.76 4.37
CA HIS A 173 -12.20 22.47 4.68
C HIS A 173 -12.16 22.20 6.18
N PHE A 174 -11.03 22.42 6.87
CA PHE A 174 -10.92 22.21 8.32
C PHE A 174 -11.92 23.05 9.11
N VAL A 175 -12.14 24.31 8.72
CA VAL A 175 -13.09 25.20 9.41
C VAL A 175 -14.52 24.68 9.32
N ASN A 176 -14.87 23.96 8.25
CA ASN A 176 -16.21 23.41 8.02
C ASN A 176 -16.41 22.02 8.65
N MET A 177 -15.36 21.30 8.98
CA MET A 177 -15.44 19.94 9.54
C MET A 177 -16.21 19.89 10.86
N PRO A 178 -16.94 18.80 11.13
CA PRO A 178 -17.56 18.54 12.44
C PRO A 178 -16.53 18.46 13.58
N GLU A 179 -17.02 18.59 14.80
CA GLU A 179 -16.19 18.43 16.01
C GLU A 179 -15.48 17.10 16.04
N ASP A 180 -14.18 17.12 16.40
CA ASP A 180 -13.32 15.95 16.49
C ASP A 180 -13.26 15.09 15.20
N ALA A 181 -13.38 15.74 14.05
CA ALA A 181 -13.17 15.06 12.77
C ALA A 181 -11.75 14.51 12.69
N ILE A 182 -11.65 13.24 12.31
CA ILE A 182 -10.37 12.53 12.16
C ILE A 182 -9.88 12.69 10.74
N VAL A 183 -8.66 13.19 10.57
CA VAL A 183 -8.03 13.43 9.27
C VAL A 183 -6.75 12.62 9.18
N CYS A 184 -6.61 11.86 8.10
CA CYS A 184 -5.41 11.05 7.83
C CYS A 184 -5.12 10.96 6.33
N ASN A 185 -3.88 10.62 6.02
CA ASN A 185 -3.39 10.41 4.68
C ASN A 185 -2.88 8.97 4.51
N ILE A 186 -3.15 8.36 3.38
CA ILE A 186 -2.55 7.10 2.94
C ILE A 186 -2.01 7.21 1.50
N GLY A 187 -2.10 8.40 0.91
CA GLY A 187 -1.39 8.73 -0.34
C GLY A 187 0.12 8.84 -0.11
N HIS A 188 0.88 8.89 -1.19
CA HIS A 188 2.34 8.73 -1.14
C HIS A 188 3.06 9.82 -0.34
N PHE A 189 2.62 11.08 -0.46
CA PHE A 189 3.28 12.23 0.19
C PHE A 189 2.40 12.88 1.26
N ASP A 190 3.03 13.52 2.22
CA ASP A 190 2.40 14.26 3.32
C ASP A 190 1.80 15.61 2.92
N CYS A 191 1.94 16.01 1.66
CA CYS A 191 1.45 17.28 1.15
C CYS A 191 -0.03 17.29 0.73
N GLU A 192 -0.74 16.17 0.84
CA GLU A 192 -2.19 16.11 0.55
C GLU A 192 -3.03 16.85 1.59
N ILE A 193 -2.52 17.02 2.80
CA ILE A 193 -3.16 17.71 3.92
C ILE A 193 -2.35 18.95 4.26
N ASP A 194 -2.97 20.13 4.27
CA ASP A 194 -2.31 21.40 4.65
C ASP A 194 -2.08 21.47 6.17
N VAL A 195 -1.14 20.67 6.65
CA VAL A 195 -0.74 20.65 8.06
C VAL A 195 -0.15 21.97 8.50
N ALA A 196 0.55 22.67 7.58
CA ALA A 196 1.13 23.98 7.88
C ALA A 196 0.05 25.02 8.22
N TRP A 197 -1.11 24.94 7.59
CA TRP A 197 -2.25 25.80 7.94
C TRP A 197 -2.77 25.47 9.35
N LEU A 198 -2.91 24.20 9.72
CA LEU A 198 -3.32 23.78 11.08
C LEU A 198 -2.34 24.31 12.13
N GLU A 199 -1.04 24.11 11.94
CA GLU A 199 0.01 24.60 12.85
C GLU A 199 -0.02 26.11 13.04
N LYS A 200 -0.35 26.86 11.99
CA LYS A 200 -0.41 28.33 12.03
C LYS A 200 -1.72 28.87 12.60
N ASN A 201 -2.85 28.21 12.39
CA ASN A 201 -4.19 28.76 12.66
C ASN A 201 -4.90 28.12 13.85
N ALA A 202 -4.41 27.00 14.39
CA ALA A 202 -4.92 26.42 15.61
C ALA A 202 -4.64 27.34 16.82
N VAL A 203 -5.58 27.36 17.75
CA VAL A 203 -5.45 28.05 19.04
C VAL A 203 -4.62 27.23 20.01
N GLU A 204 -4.77 25.89 19.94
CA GLU A 204 -4.08 24.94 20.78
C GLU A 204 -3.81 23.65 19.98
N LYS A 205 -2.68 23.02 20.26
CA LYS A 205 -2.34 21.67 19.81
C LYS A 205 -2.04 20.77 21.01
N VAL A 206 -2.75 19.68 21.13
CA VAL A 206 -2.55 18.68 22.20
C VAL A 206 -2.14 17.36 21.56
N ASN A 207 -0.97 16.84 21.90
CA ASN A 207 -0.59 15.48 21.55
C ASN A 207 -1.32 14.50 22.48
N ILE A 208 -2.28 13.75 21.96
CA ILE A 208 -3.10 12.80 22.72
C ILE A 208 -2.30 11.53 23.03
N LYS A 209 -1.59 11.00 22.01
CA LYS A 209 -0.66 9.89 22.09
C LYS A 209 0.26 9.94 20.87
N PRO A 210 1.33 9.14 20.79
CA PRO A 210 2.22 9.14 19.62
C PRO A 210 1.44 9.05 18.31
N GLN A 211 1.74 9.96 17.37
CA GLN A 211 1.11 10.08 16.06
C GLN A 211 -0.38 10.49 16.05
N VAL A 212 -0.90 11.04 17.16
CA VAL A 212 -2.28 11.53 17.28
C VAL A 212 -2.28 12.90 17.90
N ASP A 213 -2.50 13.93 17.10
CA ASP A 213 -2.56 15.33 17.51
C ASP A 213 -3.99 15.87 17.39
N ARG A 214 -4.44 16.59 18.40
CA ARG A 214 -5.74 17.28 18.40
C ARG A 214 -5.50 18.78 18.36
N TYR A 215 -6.04 19.44 17.32
CA TYR A 215 -5.91 20.86 17.09
C TYR A 215 -7.23 21.56 17.40
N GLN A 216 -7.22 22.57 18.27
CA GLN A 216 -8.37 23.46 18.49
C GLN A 216 -8.33 24.63 17.51
N LEU A 217 -9.40 24.81 16.76
CA LEU A 217 -9.54 25.93 15.80
C LEU A 217 -10.17 27.17 16.48
N LYS A 218 -10.02 28.34 15.87
CA LYS A 218 -10.58 29.61 16.37
C LYS A 218 -12.10 29.61 16.51
N ASN A 219 -12.81 28.76 15.74
CA ASN A 219 -14.26 28.57 15.86
C ASN A 219 -14.69 27.67 17.02
N GLY A 220 -13.74 27.22 17.85
CA GLY A 220 -13.94 26.35 18.98
C GLY A 220 -13.98 24.85 18.67
N ARG A 221 -14.03 24.47 17.40
CA ARG A 221 -14.02 23.05 16.97
C ARG A 221 -12.62 22.47 17.00
N HIS A 222 -12.54 21.14 17.04
CA HIS A 222 -11.30 20.40 17.07
C HIS A 222 -11.16 19.49 15.86
N ILE A 223 -9.92 19.29 15.44
CA ILE A 223 -9.52 18.35 14.37
C ILE A 223 -8.51 17.37 14.97
N ILE A 224 -8.68 16.08 14.73
CA ILE A 224 -7.73 15.04 15.12
C ILE A 224 -6.94 14.65 13.87
N LEU A 225 -5.64 14.97 13.85
CA LEU A 225 -4.72 14.63 12.77
C LEU A 225 -3.91 13.40 13.13
N LEU A 226 -3.87 12.40 12.24
CA LEU A 226 -3.09 11.19 12.42
C LEU A 226 -1.76 11.26 11.66
N ALA A 227 -0.70 10.72 12.26
CA ALA A 227 0.64 10.60 11.70
C ALA A 227 1.21 11.93 11.15
N GLU A 228 0.76 13.09 11.67
CA GLU A 228 1.18 14.42 11.19
C GLU A 228 0.94 14.62 9.68
N GLY A 229 -0.10 14.00 9.09
CA GLY A 229 -0.39 14.02 7.66
C GLY A 229 0.45 13.06 6.81
N ARG A 230 1.42 12.34 7.40
CA ARG A 230 2.18 11.27 6.73
C ARG A 230 1.30 10.02 6.56
N LEU A 231 1.84 8.99 5.88
CA LEU A 231 1.12 7.73 5.65
C LEU A 231 0.65 7.11 6.98
N VAL A 232 -0.66 7.08 7.20
CA VAL A 232 -1.28 6.59 8.45
C VAL A 232 -0.98 5.12 8.72
N ASN A 233 -0.88 4.30 7.67
CA ASN A 233 -0.58 2.87 7.78
C ASN A 233 0.86 2.59 8.24
N LEU A 234 1.81 3.49 7.99
CA LEU A 234 3.19 3.39 8.45
C LEU A 234 3.41 4.17 9.75
N GLY A 235 2.80 5.34 9.89
CA GLY A 235 2.95 6.18 11.08
C GLY A 235 2.22 5.61 12.31
N CYS A 236 1.02 5.05 12.11
CA CYS A 236 0.19 4.53 13.20
C CYS A 236 0.13 3.00 13.27
N ALA A 237 0.64 2.28 12.26
CA ALA A 237 0.65 0.82 12.20
C ALA A 237 1.95 0.29 11.58
N THR A 238 1.93 -0.92 11.04
CA THR A 238 3.11 -1.63 10.53
C THR A 238 3.20 -1.69 9.00
N GLY A 239 2.34 -0.94 8.30
CA GLY A 239 2.26 -0.93 6.84
C GLY A 239 1.41 -2.07 6.27
N HIS A 240 1.70 -2.47 5.03
CA HIS A 240 0.95 -3.54 4.36
C HIS A 240 1.23 -4.91 4.96
N SER A 241 0.23 -5.81 4.86
CA SER A 241 0.37 -7.19 5.33
C SER A 241 1.45 -7.95 4.56
N SER A 242 2.05 -8.94 5.22
CA SER A 242 3.14 -9.74 4.65
C SER A 242 2.74 -10.46 3.35
N PHE A 243 1.51 -10.97 3.28
CA PHE A 243 1.00 -11.64 2.07
C PHE A 243 0.92 -10.71 0.86
N VAL A 244 0.46 -9.46 1.05
CA VAL A 244 0.42 -8.45 0.00
C VAL A 244 1.83 -8.11 -0.46
N MET A 245 2.73 -7.82 0.49
CA MET A 245 4.13 -7.53 0.19
C MET A 245 4.87 -8.69 -0.46
N SER A 246 4.45 -9.94 -0.18
CA SER A 246 4.97 -11.11 -0.89
C SER A 246 4.74 -11.03 -2.40
N ASN A 247 3.56 -10.59 -2.85
CA ASN A 247 3.30 -10.43 -4.29
C ASN A 247 4.26 -9.42 -4.93
N SER A 248 4.38 -8.24 -4.31
CA SER A 248 5.26 -7.19 -4.78
C SER A 248 6.71 -7.63 -4.81
N PHE A 249 7.18 -8.15 -3.70
CA PHE A 249 8.57 -8.54 -3.57
C PHE A 249 8.92 -9.75 -4.44
N THR A 250 8.01 -10.69 -4.68
CA THR A 250 8.19 -11.80 -5.62
C THR A 250 8.34 -11.29 -7.06
N ASN A 251 7.52 -10.33 -7.46
CA ASN A 251 7.63 -9.67 -8.76
C ASN A 251 8.96 -8.92 -8.86
N GLN A 252 9.32 -8.23 -7.78
CA GLN A 252 10.64 -7.62 -7.63
C GLN A 252 11.77 -8.62 -7.85
N VAL A 253 11.71 -9.79 -7.41
CA VAL A 253 12.72 -10.84 -7.60
C VAL A 253 12.80 -11.29 -9.06
N LEU A 254 11.68 -11.66 -9.64
CA LEU A 254 11.64 -12.21 -10.99
C LEU A 254 12.12 -11.20 -12.04
N ALA A 255 11.79 -9.92 -11.86
CA ALA A 255 12.26 -8.89 -12.80
C ALA A 255 13.78 -8.70 -12.77
N GLN A 256 14.42 -8.73 -11.59
CA GLN A 256 15.88 -8.63 -11.53
C GLN A 256 16.57 -9.88 -12.08
N ILE A 257 16.00 -11.06 -11.88
CA ILE A 257 16.50 -12.27 -12.54
C ILE A 257 16.42 -12.11 -14.06
N GLU A 258 15.27 -11.68 -14.59
CA GLU A 258 15.04 -11.47 -16.02
C GLU A 258 16.06 -10.47 -16.58
N LEU A 259 16.18 -9.31 -15.98
CA LEU A 259 17.09 -8.25 -16.42
C LEU A 259 18.56 -8.66 -16.29
N TRP A 260 18.96 -9.36 -15.24
CA TRP A 260 20.32 -9.80 -15.02
C TRP A 260 20.73 -10.93 -15.94
N THR A 261 19.86 -11.94 -16.10
CA THR A 261 20.17 -13.13 -16.90
C THR A 261 20.03 -12.89 -18.39
N LYS A 262 19.25 -11.87 -18.80
CA LYS A 262 19.00 -11.52 -20.22
C LYS A 262 19.38 -10.07 -20.53
N SER A 263 20.42 -9.55 -19.88
CA SER A 263 20.85 -8.14 -19.99
C SER A 263 21.06 -7.66 -21.46
N GLU A 264 21.49 -8.56 -22.35
CA GLU A 264 21.64 -8.24 -23.78
C GLU A 264 20.31 -7.91 -24.48
N SER A 265 19.17 -8.40 -23.95
CA SER A 265 17.84 -8.13 -24.48
C SER A 265 17.24 -6.82 -23.95
N TYR A 266 17.87 -6.20 -22.95
CA TYR A 266 17.38 -5.01 -22.28
C TYR A 266 18.43 -3.89 -22.28
N PRO A 267 18.58 -3.11 -23.38
CA PRO A 267 19.44 -1.94 -23.39
C PRO A 267 19.00 -0.92 -22.34
N VAL A 268 19.88 0.03 -21.99
CA VAL A 268 19.54 1.08 -21.00
C VAL A 268 18.29 1.84 -21.42
N GLY A 269 17.23 1.75 -20.62
CA GLY A 269 15.93 2.34 -20.91
C GLY A 269 14.82 1.80 -20.02
N VAL A 270 13.58 2.20 -20.30
CA VAL A 270 12.37 1.67 -19.63
C VAL A 270 11.81 0.53 -20.48
N HIS A 271 11.64 -0.62 -19.88
CA HIS A 271 11.17 -1.83 -20.55
C HIS A 271 9.93 -2.39 -19.89
N MET A 272 9.03 -2.91 -20.72
CA MET A 272 7.91 -3.76 -20.29
C MET A 272 8.42 -5.19 -20.17
N LEU A 273 8.34 -5.77 -18.98
CA LEU A 273 8.73 -7.16 -18.78
C LEU A 273 7.65 -8.13 -19.26
N PRO A 274 8.01 -9.38 -19.60
CA PRO A 274 7.05 -10.37 -20.10
C PRO A 274 5.91 -10.64 -19.14
N LYS A 275 4.68 -10.67 -19.65
CA LYS A 275 3.45 -10.94 -18.87
C LYS A 275 3.48 -12.25 -18.07
N LYS A 276 4.26 -13.20 -18.57
CA LYS A 276 4.48 -14.49 -17.89
C LYS A 276 5.05 -14.34 -16.49
N LEU A 277 5.83 -13.29 -16.20
CA LEU A 277 6.37 -13.03 -14.87
C LEU A 277 5.24 -12.66 -13.89
N ASP A 278 4.29 -11.81 -14.29
CA ASP A 278 3.12 -11.47 -13.48
C ASP A 278 2.27 -12.72 -13.18
N GLU A 279 2.07 -13.59 -14.19
CA GLU A 279 1.34 -14.84 -14.03
C GLU A 279 2.07 -15.81 -13.11
N GLU A 280 3.41 -15.88 -13.16
CA GLU A 280 4.22 -16.69 -12.24
C GLU A 280 4.08 -16.20 -10.80
N VAL A 281 4.15 -14.88 -10.56
CA VAL A 281 3.90 -14.30 -9.23
C VAL A 281 2.55 -14.75 -8.69
N ALA A 282 1.48 -14.56 -9.47
CA ALA A 282 0.14 -14.94 -9.05
C ALA A 282 0.06 -16.46 -8.75
N ALA A 283 0.59 -17.31 -9.63
CA ALA A 283 0.56 -18.76 -9.48
C ALA A 283 1.27 -19.24 -8.21
N LEU A 284 2.40 -18.61 -7.82
CA LEU A 284 3.13 -18.96 -6.61
C LEU A 284 2.31 -18.69 -5.32
N HIS A 285 1.40 -17.71 -5.36
CA HIS A 285 0.54 -17.38 -4.22
C HIS A 285 -0.77 -18.19 -4.18
N LEU A 286 -1.28 -18.63 -5.33
CA LEU A 286 -2.55 -19.36 -5.41
C LEU A 286 -2.53 -20.68 -4.63
N ASN A 287 -1.41 -21.38 -4.61
CA ASN A 287 -1.27 -22.62 -3.86
C ASN A 287 -1.43 -22.41 -2.35
N HIS A 288 -0.92 -21.31 -1.82
CA HIS A 288 -1.07 -20.93 -0.41
C HIS A 288 -2.54 -20.66 -0.03
N LEU A 289 -3.30 -20.10 -0.97
CA LEU A 289 -4.75 -19.86 -0.81
C LEU A 289 -5.61 -21.09 -1.11
N GLY A 290 -5.03 -22.23 -1.46
CA GLY A 290 -5.76 -23.45 -1.83
C GLY A 290 -6.55 -23.33 -3.14
N VAL A 291 -6.22 -22.34 -3.98
CA VAL A 291 -6.91 -22.08 -5.25
C VAL A 291 -6.49 -23.08 -6.32
N LYS A 292 -7.46 -23.61 -7.06
CA LYS A 292 -7.26 -24.47 -8.20
C LYS A 292 -7.71 -23.78 -9.47
N LEU A 293 -6.79 -23.61 -10.43
CA LEU A 293 -7.10 -23.02 -11.72
C LEU A 293 -7.74 -24.03 -12.68
N THR A 294 -8.74 -23.58 -13.44
CA THR A 294 -9.24 -24.30 -14.60
C THR A 294 -8.18 -24.31 -15.70
N ARG A 295 -8.03 -25.43 -16.40
CA ARG A 295 -7.12 -25.57 -17.54
C ARG A 295 -7.89 -25.50 -18.84
N LEU A 296 -7.37 -24.73 -19.81
CA LEU A 296 -7.94 -24.69 -21.15
C LEU A 296 -7.75 -26.04 -21.86
N THR A 297 -8.77 -26.47 -22.59
CA THR A 297 -8.59 -27.51 -23.60
C THR A 297 -7.83 -26.94 -24.80
N GLU A 298 -7.30 -27.79 -25.67
CA GLU A 298 -6.64 -27.33 -26.89
C GLU A 298 -7.58 -26.56 -27.84
N GLU A 299 -8.83 -27.00 -27.93
CA GLU A 299 -9.87 -26.32 -28.72
C GLU A 299 -10.17 -24.93 -28.16
N GLN A 300 -10.28 -24.79 -26.82
CA GLN A 300 -10.49 -23.50 -26.17
C GLN A 300 -9.30 -22.55 -26.36
N ALA A 301 -8.08 -23.06 -26.19
CA ALA A 301 -6.86 -22.28 -26.42
C ALA A 301 -6.76 -21.80 -27.87
N LYS A 302 -7.07 -22.66 -28.82
CA LYS A 302 -7.12 -22.33 -30.25
C LYS A 302 -8.21 -21.30 -30.57
N TYR A 303 -9.40 -21.45 -29.99
CA TYR A 303 -10.50 -20.49 -30.19
C TYR A 303 -10.16 -19.09 -29.65
N LEU A 304 -9.52 -19.03 -28.48
CA LEU A 304 -9.10 -17.76 -27.85
C LEU A 304 -7.82 -17.17 -28.49
N GLY A 305 -7.06 -17.95 -29.25
CA GLY A 305 -5.79 -17.52 -29.83
C GLY A 305 -4.68 -17.32 -28.78
N VAL A 306 -4.72 -18.04 -27.64
CA VAL A 306 -3.73 -17.96 -26.58
C VAL A 306 -3.08 -19.33 -26.33
N PRO A 307 -1.83 -19.37 -25.81
CA PRO A 307 -1.23 -20.64 -25.41
C PRO A 307 -2.02 -21.29 -24.27
N ARG A 308 -2.07 -22.63 -24.26
CA ARG A 308 -2.78 -23.39 -23.21
C ARG A 308 -2.27 -23.14 -21.80
N GLU A 309 -0.98 -22.91 -21.66
CA GLU A 309 -0.28 -22.70 -20.38
C GLU A 309 0.08 -21.20 -20.16
N GLY A 310 -0.58 -20.30 -20.88
CA GLY A 310 -0.32 -18.84 -20.79
C GLY A 310 0.90 -18.39 -21.64
N PRO A 311 1.13 -17.09 -21.69
CA PRO A 311 0.36 -16.04 -21.05
C PRO A 311 -1.06 -15.91 -21.63
N TYR A 312 -2.04 -15.67 -20.74
CA TYR A 312 -3.46 -15.61 -21.13
C TYR A 312 -3.89 -14.23 -21.63
N LYS A 313 -3.02 -13.23 -21.50
CA LYS A 313 -3.22 -11.86 -21.96
C LYS A 313 -1.99 -11.38 -22.72
N ALA A 314 -2.19 -10.44 -23.65
CA ALA A 314 -1.10 -9.80 -24.35
C ALA A 314 -0.21 -8.98 -23.38
N ASP A 315 1.07 -8.79 -23.73
CA ASP A 315 2.06 -8.10 -22.89
C ASP A 315 1.66 -6.66 -22.53
N TYR A 316 0.91 -5.99 -23.40
CA TYR A 316 0.42 -4.63 -23.16
C TYR A 316 -0.83 -4.55 -22.26
N TYR A 317 -1.47 -5.68 -21.95
CA TYR A 317 -2.68 -5.70 -21.12
C TYR A 317 -2.35 -5.34 -19.67
N ARG A 318 -3.17 -4.47 -19.07
CA ARG A 318 -3.14 -4.09 -17.65
C ARG A 318 -4.47 -4.46 -17.00
N TYR A 319 -4.39 -5.09 -15.83
CA TYR A 319 -5.56 -5.46 -15.04
C TYR A 319 -6.14 -4.25 -14.33
#